data_317b0ee4c1f2f7cb394751de3923a577
#
_entry.id   317b0ee4c1f2f7cb394751de3923a577
#
_cell.length_a   1.000
_cell.length_b   1.000
_cell.length_c   1.000
_cell.angle_alpha   90.00
_cell.angle_beta   90.00
_cell.angle_gamma   90.00
#
_symmetry.space_group_name_H-M   'P 1'
#
loop_
_entity.id
_entity.type
_entity.pdbx_description
1 polymer ?
#
loop_
_entity_poly.entity_id
_entity_poly.type
_entity_poly.pdbx_seq_one_letter_code
_entity_poly.pdbx_strand_id
1 'polypeptide(L)'
;MSAKGRPEREQAPPRAVLRGRLFEDLSHGQPFTSSLTITETHLVTGAGLIGDFNPLHVDDAFARASRYGSRILHGVVTGALMGGPIGMIFHGTAIAYLEHATRFLAPVRIGDTVATTWTVTDLVPKPAHGCGIVTLAARAINQDGVAVAEGDGKVMVASRAAPRP
;
A
#
# COMPACT_ATOMS: atom_id res chain seq x y z
N MET A 1 -57.33 -9.61 17.07
CA MET A 1 -56.06 -9.86 16.34
C MET A 1 -55.16 -8.65 16.57
N SER A 2 -54.18 -8.79 17.46
CA SER A 2 -53.28 -7.70 17.88
C SER A 2 -52.16 -7.50 16.86
N ALA A 3 -52.03 -6.29 16.30
CA ALA A 3 -50.95 -5.93 15.40
C ALA A 3 -49.64 -5.92 16.20
N LYS A 4 -48.77 -6.90 15.93
CA LYS A 4 -47.40 -6.92 16.46
C LYS A 4 -46.69 -5.68 15.92
N GLY A 5 -46.31 -4.75 16.80
CA GLY A 5 -45.50 -3.56 16.47
C GLY A 5 -44.19 -3.99 15.77
N ARG A 6 -43.83 -3.23 14.73
CA ARG A 6 -42.60 -3.38 14.01
C ARG A 6 -41.44 -3.08 15.00
N PRO A 7 -40.41 -3.92 15.09
CA PRO A 7 -39.31 -3.67 16.01
C PRO A 7 -38.65 -2.30 15.66
N GLU A 8 -38.48 -1.46 16.68
CA GLU A 8 -37.71 -0.21 16.54
C GLU A 8 -36.31 -0.52 16.05
N ARG A 9 -35.88 0.15 14.99
CA ARG A 9 -34.52 0.03 14.49
C ARG A 9 -33.60 0.80 15.42
N GLU A 10 -32.84 0.07 16.22
CA GLU A 10 -31.74 0.64 16.99
C GLU A 10 -30.76 1.31 16.04
N GLN A 11 -30.45 2.59 16.27
CA GLN A 11 -29.43 3.28 15.49
C GLN A 11 -28.06 2.69 15.84
N ALA A 12 -27.37 2.15 14.82
CA ALA A 12 -26.02 1.67 15.00
C ALA A 12 -25.12 2.79 15.57
N PRO A 13 -24.29 2.50 16.59
CA PRO A 13 -23.40 3.50 17.15
C PRO A 13 -22.49 4.09 16.06
N PRO A 14 -22.12 5.40 16.16
CA PRO A 14 -21.21 6.00 15.20
C PRO A 14 -19.90 5.20 15.16
N ARG A 15 -19.52 4.73 13.99
CA ARG A 15 -18.27 4.01 13.81
C ARG A 15 -17.12 4.97 14.13
N ALA A 16 -16.35 4.66 15.17
CA ALA A 16 -15.05 5.30 15.39
C ALA A 16 -14.12 4.85 14.25
N VAL A 17 -13.95 5.69 13.24
CA VAL A 17 -13.01 5.44 12.15
C VAL A 17 -11.64 5.90 12.63
N LEU A 18 -10.67 4.97 12.69
CA LEU A 18 -9.26 5.35 12.80
C LEU A 18 -8.93 6.27 11.62
N ARG A 19 -8.52 7.50 11.91
CA ARG A 19 -8.15 8.46 10.87
C ARG A 19 -6.64 8.46 10.68
N GLY A 20 -6.24 8.36 9.42
CA GLY A 20 -4.88 8.61 8.98
C GLY A 20 -4.52 10.10 9.03
N ARG A 21 -3.38 10.44 8.45
CA ARG A 21 -2.88 11.82 8.38
C ARG A 21 -3.75 12.67 7.46
N LEU A 22 -4.05 13.90 7.88
CA LEU A 22 -4.59 14.95 7.01
C LEU A 22 -3.43 15.66 6.29
N PHE A 23 -3.74 16.43 5.28
CA PHE A 23 -2.73 17.14 4.48
C PHE A 23 -1.84 18.05 5.34
N GLU A 24 -2.43 18.77 6.31
CA GLU A 24 -1.71 19.68 7.21
C GLU A 24 -0.88 18.97 8.30
N ASP A 25 -1.01 17.65 8.43
CA ASP A 25 -0.20 16.85 9.37
C ASP A 25 1.13 16.40 8.74
N LEU A 26 1.39 16.82 7.51
CA LEU A 26 2.53 16.38 6.72
C LEU A 26 3.58 17.48 6.57
N SER A 27 4.84 17.07 6.47
CA SER A 27 5.96 17.96 6.16
C SER A 27 6.89 17.34 5.14
N HIS A 28 7.56 18.19 4.36
CA HIS A 28 8.60 17.76 3.42
C HIS A 28 9.71 17.00 4.16
N GLY A 29 10.17 15.90 3.57
CA GLY A 29 11.19 15.03 4.16
C GLY A 29 10.66 14.06 5.22
N GLN A 30 9.37 14.11 5.58
CA GLN A 30 8.78 13.21 6.58
C GLN A 30 8.75 11.77 6.08
N PRO A 31 9.38 10.81 6.82
CA PRO A 31 9.37 9.41 6.44
C PRO A 31 8.20 8.65 7.07
N PHE A 32 7.76 7.59 6.40
CA PHE A 32 6.84 6.58 6.89
C PHE A 32 7.38 5.22 6.51
N THR A 33 7.67 4.38 7.49
CA THR A 33 8.25 3.05 7.27
C THR A 33 7.29 1.95 7.73
N SER A 34 7.21 0.91 6.93
CA SER A 34 6.54 -0.34 7.27
C SER A 34 7.38 -1.52 6.82
N SER A 35 7.20 -2.67 7.44
CA SER A 35 7.88 -3.90 7.03
C SER A 35 6.90 -5.06 6.94
N LEU A 36 7.18 -5.98 6.02
CA LEU A 36 6.38 -7.17 5.80
C LEU A 36 7.29 -8.34 5.42
N THR A 37 7.11 -9.49 6.07
CA THR A 37 7.75 -10.74 5.65
C THR A 37 6.94 -11.38 4.53
N ILE A 38 7.61 -11.67 3.42
CA ILE A 38 7.01 -12.31 2.25
C ILE A 38 6.84 -13.80 2.53
N THR A 39 5.64 -14.28 2.33
CA THR A 39 5.27 -15.67 2.57
C THR A 39 4.79 -16.33 1.27
N GLU A 40 4.66 -17.65 1.29
CA GLU A 40 4.05 -18.43 0.19
C GLU A 40 2.68 -17.89 -0.21
N THR A 41 1.88 -17.43 0.77
CA THR A 41 0.55 -16.85 0.53
C THR A 41 0.61 -15.64 -0.41
N HIS A 42 1.60 -14.75 -0.24
CA HIS A 42 1.75 -13.59 -1.13
C HIS A 42 2.03 -14.01 -2.57
N LEU A 43 2.85 -15.04 -2.75
CA LEU A 43 3.23 -15.55 -4.08
C LEU A 43 2.03 -16.20 -4.78
N VAL A 44 1.36 -17.15 -4.11
CA VAL A 44 0.24 -17.93 -4.67
C VAL A 44 -0.96 -17.02 -4.91
N THR A 45 -1.33 -16.20 -3.93
CA THR A 45 -2.43 -15.24 -4.09
C THR A 45 -2.13 -14.21 -5.16
N GLY A 46 -0.88 -13.73 -5.22
CA GLY A 46 -0.42 -12.81 -6.25
C GLY A 46 -0.59 -13.39 -7.65
N ALA A 47 -0.11 -14.61 -7.90
CA ALA A 47 -0.27 -15.29 -9.18
C ALA A 47 -1.75 -15.37 -9.62
N GLY A 48 -2.63 -15.80 -8.69
CA GLY A 48 -4.06 -15.91 -8.97
C GLY A 48 -4.74 -14.57 -9.20
N LEU A 49 -4.36 -13.53 -8.45
CA LEU A 49 -4.96 -12.20 -8.53
C LEU A 49 -4.62 -11.47 -9.83
N ILE A 50 -3.36 -11.59 -10.29
CA ILE A 50 -2.89 -10.90 -11.50
C ILE A 50 -2.88 -11.77 -12.75
N GLY A 51 -3.12 -13.10 -12.61
CA GLY A 51 -3.15 -14.05 -13.73
C GLY A 51 -1.75 -14.39 -14.28
N ASP A 52 -0.66 -14.09 -13.56
CA ASP A 52 0.71 -14.39 -13.97
C ASP A 52 1.22 -15.67 -13.32
N PHE A 53 1.11 -16.76 -14.06
CA PHE A 53 1.60 -18.09 -13.68
C PHE A 53 2.93 -18.44 -14.34
N ASN A 54 3.80 -17.46 -14.59
CA ASN A 54 5.13 -17.71 -15.11
C ASN A 54 5.88 -18.70 -14.20
N PRO A 55 6.58 -19.74 -14.75
CA PRO A 55 7.27 -20.74 -13.94
C PRO A 55 8.25 -20.20 -12.90
N LEU A 56 8.82 -19.01 -13.10
CA LEU A 56 9.64 -18.33 -12.08
C LEU A 56 8.94 -18.11 -10.76
N HIS A 57 7.60 -18.07 -10.78
CA HIS A 57 6.76 -17.77 -9.60
C HIS A 57 6.07 -19.02 -9.05
N VAL A 58 5.80 -20.04 -9.88
CA VAL A 58 4.91 -21.14 -9.51
C VAL A 58 5.54 -22.55 -9.62
N ASP A 59 6.72 -22.68 -10.23
CA ASP A 59 7.40 -23.96 -10.43
C ASP A 59 8.77 -23.96 -9.73
N ASP A 60 8.87 -24.74 -8.65
CA ASP A 60 10.11 -24.85 -7.87
C ASP A 60 11.27 -25.47 -8.65
N ALA A 61 10.99 -26.46 -9.53
CA ALA A 61 12.04 -27.13 -10.29
C ALA A 61 12.62 -26.17 -11.34
N PHE A 62 11.75 -25.47 -12.05
CA PHE A 62 12.14 -24.43 -13.01
C PHE A 62 12.90 -23.29 -12.34
N ALA A 63 12.38 -22.77 -11.24
CA ALA A 63 12.97 -21.63 -10.55
C ALA A 63 14.35 -21.97 -9.94
N ARG A 64 14.54 -23.19 -9.40
CA ARG A 64 15.85 -23.66 -8.93
C ARG A 64 16.89 -23.75 -10.05
N ALA A 65 16.48 -24.14 -11.24
CA ALA A 65 17.37 -24.22 -12.41
C ALA A 65 17.64 -22.83 -13.04
N SER A 66 16.88 -21.81 -12.67
CA SER A 66 17.04 -20.45 -13.17
C SER A 66 18.20 -19.71 -12.48
N ARG A 67 18.57 -18.55 -13.04
CA ARG A 67 19.54 -17.63 -12.41
C ARG A 67 19.16 -17.17 -11.00
N TYR A 68 17.92 -17.33 -10.58
CA TYR A 68 17.42 -16.89 -9.28
C TYR A 68 17.59 -17.96 -8.19
N GLY A 69 17.69 -19.23 -8.54
CA GLY A 69 17.91 -20.35 -7.61
C GLY A 69 16.69 -20.72 -6.75
N SER A 70 15.62 -19.95 -6.80
CA SER A 70 14.35 -20.19 -6.11
C SER A 70 13.23 -19.41 -6.78
N ARG A 71 11.97 -19.73 -6.44
CA ARG A 71 10.85 -18.86 -6.84
C ARG A 71 11.01 -17.45 -6.28
N ILE A 72 10.62 -16.47 -7.04
CA ILE A 72 10.65 -15.06 -6.69
C ILE A 72 9.23 -14.46 -6.72
N LEU A 73 9.01 -13.43 -5.91
CA LEU A 73 7.75 -12.68 -5.93
C LEU A 73 7.62 -11.90 -7.25
N HIS A 74 6.41 -11.81 -7.76
CA HIS A 74 6.11 -10.97 -8.93
C HIS A 74 6.50 -9.51 -8.68
N GLY A 75 7.10 -8.87 -9.66
CA GLY A 75 7.46 -7.46 -9.55
C GLY A 75 6.25 -6.59 -9.24
N VAL A 76 5.15 -6.77 -9.98
CA VAL A 76 3.91 -5.99 -9.76
C VAL A 76 3.30 -6.23 -8.37
N VAL A 77 3.44 -7.43 -7.79
CA VAL A 77 3.01 -7.70 -6.41
C VAL A 77 3.92 -6.99 -5.42
N THR A 78 5.25 -6.98 -5.66
CA THR A 78 6.20 -6.18 -4.86
C THR A 78 5.80 -4.71 -4.85
N GLY A 79 5.50 -4.13 -6.02
CA GLY A 79 5.01 -2.75 -6.12
C GLY A 79 3.70 -2.53 -5.34
N ALA A 80 2.73 -3.44 -5.48
CA ALA A 80 1.46 -3.37 -4.75
C ALA A 80 1.67 -3.42 -3.23
N LEU A 81 2.56 -4.29 -2.73
CA LEU A 81 2.90 -4.37 -1.31
C LEU A 81 3.60 -3.11 -0.80
N MET A 82 4.41 -2.44 -1.64
CA MET A 82 4.95 -1.11 -1.33
C MET A 82 3.86 -0.05 -1.21
N GLY A 83 2.81 -0.13 -2.03
CA GLY A 83 1.68 0.81 -2.01
C GLY A 83 0.74 0.65 -0.80
N GLY A 84 0.62 -0.56 -0.25
CA GLY A 84 -0.28 -0.86 0.87
C GLY A 84 -0.15 0.09 2.07
N PRO A 85 1.06 0.40 2.56
CA PRO A 85 1.29 1.34 3.66
C PRO A 85 0.72 2.74 3.42
N ILE A 86 0.71 3.22 2.17
CA ILE A 86 0.10 4.51 1.80
C ILE A 86 -1.37 4.54 2.21
N GLY A 87 -2.12 3.47 1.92
CA GLY A 87 -3.52 3.35 2.32
C GLY A 87 -3.72 3.39 3.83
N MET A 88 -2.76 2.88 4.60
CA MET A 88 -2.82 2.90 6.07
C MET A 88 -2.41 4.26 6.65
N ILE A 89 -1.38 4.91 6.08
CA ILE A 89 -0.95 6.26 6.49
C ILE A 89 -2.10 7.26 6.31
N PHE A 90 -2.82 7.16 5.20
CA PHE A 90 -3.94 8.04 4.83
C PHE A 90 -5.31 7.36 5.02
N HIS A 91 -5.44 6.46 5.98
CA HIS A 91 -6.68 5.75 6.26
C HIS A 91 -7.85 6.69 6.51
N GLY A 92 -8.87 6.67 5.64
CA GLY A 92 -10.04 7.55 5.71
C GLY A 92 -9.75 9.04 5.42
N THR A 93 -8.54 9.38 4.95
CA THR A 93 -8.16 10.73 4.51
C THR A 93 -7.65 10.77 3.07
N ALA A 94 -7.21 9.63 2.50
CA ALA A 94 -6.95 9.52 1.08
C ALA A 94 -8.25 9.70 0.28
N ILE A 95 -8.26 10.67 -0.64
CA ILE A 95 -9.36 10.90 -1.58
C ILE A 95 -9.12 10.08 -2.86
N ALA A 96 -7.87 10.08 -3.35
CA ALA A 96 -7.48 9.34 -4.54
C ALA A 96 -5.99 8.99 -4.51
N TYR A 97 -5.64 7.80 -4.99
CA TYR A 97 -4.26 7.42 -5.29
C TYR A 97 -4.03 7.71 -6.78
N LEU A 98 -3.25 8.76 -7.06
CA LEU A 98 -3.16 9.35 -8.41
C LEU A 98 -2.06 8.71 -9.26
N GLU A 99 -0.97 8.27 -8.61
CA GLU A 99 0.19 7.74 -9.31
C GLU A 99 0.93 6.73 -8.42
N HIS A 100 1.39 5.64 -9.03
CA HIS A 100 2.29 4.68 -8.41
C HIS A 100 3.25 4.15 -9.48
N ALA A 101 4.51 4.51 -9.37
CA ALA A 101 5.58 3.98 -10.21
C ALA A 101 6.54 3.14 -9.36
N THR A 102 7.02 2.02 -9.90
CA THR A 102 7.98 1.16 -9.21
C THR A 102 9.06 0.69 -10.17
N ARG A 103 10.32 0.79 -9.77
CA ARG A 103 11.47 0.16 -10.40
C ARG A 103 11.96 -0.98 -9.52
N PHE A 104 12.16 -2.16 -10.13
CA PHE A 104 12.63 -3.37 -9.44
C PHE A 104 14.15 -3.46 -9.59
N LEU A 105 14.86 -3.57 -8.47
CA LEU A 105 16.32 -3.52 -8.39
C LEU A 105 16.92 -4.90 -8.13
N ALA A 106 16.23 -5.71 -7.31
CA ALA A 106 16.63 -7.08 -6.98
C ALA A 106 15.39 -7.97 -6.78
N PRO A 107 15.52 -9.30 -6.94
CA PRO A 107 14.44 -10.24 -6.71
C PRO A 107 14.06 -10.28 -5.23
N VAL A 108 12.76 -10.39 -4.96
CA VAL A 108 12.21 -10.63 -3.63
C VAL A 108 11.83 -12.11 -3.52
N ARG A 109 12.21 -12.77 -2.42
CA ARG A 109 11.99 -14.19 -2.19
C ARG A 109 11.01 -14.43 -1.03
N ILE A 110 10.45 -15.62 -0.99
CA ILE A 110 9.75 -16.10 0.20
C ILE A 110 10.73 -16.12 1.38
N GLY A 111 10.33 -15.58 2.52
CA GLY A 111 11.18 -15.40 3.70
C GLY A 111 11.86 -14.05 3.79
N ASP A 112 11.93 -13.27 2.71
CA ASP A 112 12.44 -11.90 2.79
C ASP A 112 11.52 -11.04 3.64
N THR A 113 12.11 -10.25 4.53
CA THR A 113 11.41 -9.17 5.23
C THR A 113 11.77 -7.85 4.59
N VAL A 114 10.81 -7.28 3.88
CA VAL A 114 11.01 -6.03 3.12
C VAL A 114 10.50 -4.85 3.93
N ALA A 115 11.40 -3.93 4.26
CA ALA A 115 11.07 -2.64 4.85
C ALA A 115 10.93 -1.59 3.73
N THR A 116 9.74 -1.01 3.61
CA THR A 116 9.44 0.08 2.67
C THR A 116 9.34 1.40 3.42
N THR A 117 10.15 2.36 3.03
CA THR A 117 10.09 3.74 3.53
C THR A 117 9.59 4.65 2.43
N TRP A 118 8.48 5.33 2.69
CA TRP A 118 7.94 6.43 1.89
C TRP A 118 8.35 7.75 2.51
N THR A 119 8.88 8.67 1.73
CA THR A 119 9.29 10.00 2.18
C THR A 119 8.52 11.05 1.40
N VAL A 120 7.93 12.02 2.09
CA VAL A 120 7.22 13.16 1.46
C VAL A 120 8.24 14.02 0.73
N THR A 121 8.06 14.19 -0.58
CA THR A 121 8.95 14.97 -1.44
C THR A 121 8.32 16.26 -1.94
N ASP A 122 6.99 16.35 -1.94
CA ASP A 122 6.30 17.58 -2.31
C ASP A 122 4.89 17.64 -1.71
N LEU A 123 4.41 18.85 -1.43
CA LEU A 123 3.11 19.14 -0.84
C LEU A 123 2.46 20.30 -1.58
N VAL A 124 1.43 20.04 -2.39
CA VAL A 124 0.72 21.05 -3.18
C VAL A 124 -0.69 21.21 -2.64
N PRO A 125 -0.99 22.31 -1.91
CA PRO A 125 -2.33 22.56 -1.38
C PRO A 125 -3.33 22.83 -2.51
N LYS A 126 -4.55 22.34 -2.36
CA LYS A 126 -5.70 22.54 -3.25
C LYS A 126 -6.91 23.03 -2.45
N PRO A 127 -6.87 24.23 -1.86
CA PRO A 127 -7.86 24.70 -0.91
C PRO A 127 -9.27 24.78 -1.51
N ALA A 128 -9.40 25.12 -2.80
CA ALA A 128 -10.70 25.15 -3.49
C ALA A 128 -11.39 23.78 -3.53
N HIS A 129 -10.63 22.69 -3.32
CA HIS A 129 -11.13 21.30 -3.33
C HIS A 129 -11.10 20.66 -1.94
N GLY A 130 -10.76 21.40 -0.88
CA GLY A 130 -10.65 20.87 0.48
C GLY A 130 -9.60 19.76 0.64
N CYS A 131 -8.52 19.80 -0.12
CA CYS A 131 -7.49 18.76 -0.14
C CYS A 131 -6.10 19.32 -0.49
N GLY A 132 -5.11 18.43 -0.55
CA GLY A 132 -3.81 18.69 -1.14
C GLY A 132 -3.28 17.45 -1.85
N ILE A 133 -2.32 17.64 -2.73
CA ILE A 133 -1.58 16.56 -3.41
C ILE A 133 -0.27 16.37 -2.67
N VAL A 134 -0.02 15.13 -2.24
CA VAL A 134 1.21 14.68 -1.59
C VAL A 134 1.98 13.84 -2.58
N THR A 135 3.22 14.24 -2.89
CA THR A 135 4.15 13.43 -3.67
C THR A 135 5.11 12.73 -2.70
N LEU A 136 5.37 11.46 -2.95
CA LEU A 136 6.21 10.61 -2.11
C LEU A 136 7.20 9.85 -2.96
N ALA A 137 8.42 9.68 -2.45
CA ALA A 137 9.40 8.73 -2.99
C ALA A 137 9.54 7.54 -2.05
N ALA A 138 9.72 6.34 -2.62
CA ALA A 138 9.84 5.10 -1.86
C ALA A 138 11.17 4.41 -2.08
N ARG A 139 11.65 3.74 -1.03
CA ARG A 139 12.72 2.76 -1.09
C ARG A 139 12.34 1.53 -0.28
N ALA A 140 12.48 0.36 -0.90
CA ALA A 140 12.23 -0.94 -0.28
C ALA A 140 13.55 -1.69 -0.14
N ILE A 141 13.85 -2.16 1.07
CA ILE A 141 15.12 -2.80 1.44
C ILE A 141 14.78 -4.11 2.17
N ASN A 142 15.46 -5.20 1.83
CA ASN A 142 15.28 -6.46 2.55
C ASN A 142 16.12 -6.53 3.84
N GLN A 143 16.00 -7.62 4.61
CA GLN A 143 16.71 -7.84 5.88
C GLN A 143 18.24 -7.82 5.76
N ASP A 144 18.78 -8.05 4.57
CA ASP A 144 20.21 -8.07 4.28
C ASP A 144 20.74 -6.68 3.84
N GLY A 145 19.89 -5.66 3.89
CA GLY A 145 20.24 -4.29 3.46
C GLY A 145 20.24 -4.10 1.93
N VAL A 146 19.76 -5.08 1.17
CA VAL A 146 19.68 -4.99 -0.30
C VAL A 146 18.45 -4.19 -0.69
N ALA A 147 18.63 -3.14 -1.50
CA ALA A 147 17.52 -2.43 -2.12
C ALA A 147 16.86 -3.33 -3.18
N VAL A 148 15.61 -3.68 -2.95
CA VAL A 148 14.83 -4.57 -3.85
C VAL A 148 13.95 -3.79 -4.82
N ALA A 149 13.50 -2.59 -4.42
CA ALA A 149 12.73 -1.71 -5.28
C ALA A 149 12.83 -0.26 -4.82
N GLU A 150 12.51 0.65 -5.73
CA GLU A 150 12.27 2.06 -5.45
C GLU A 150 11.07 2.55 -6.27
N GLY A 151 10.46 3.66 -5.87
CA GLY A 151 9.28 4.14 -6.57
C GLY A 151 8.86 5.53 -6.17
N ASP A 152 7.83 6.01 -6.86
CA ASP A 152 7.21 7.29 -6.65
C ASP A 152 5.70 7.11 -6.53
N GLY A 153 5.04 7.96 -5.75
CA GLY A 153 3.60 7.95 -5.58
C GLY A 153 3.02 9.35 -5.41
N LYS A 154 1.77 9.52 -5.86
CA LYS A 154 1.00 10.74 -5.59
C LYS A 154 -0.36 10.38 -5.01
N VAL A 155 -0.71 11.04 -3.92
CA VAL A 155 -1.98 10.85 -3.22
C VAL A 155 -2.67 12.19 -3.05
N MET A 156 -3.96 12.23 -3.34
CA MET A 156 -4.82 13.34 -2.96
C MET A 156 -5.34 13.07 -1.55
N VAL A 157 -5.02 13.97 -0.62
CA VAL A 157 -5.31 13.81 0.80
C VAL A 157 -6.24 14.92 1.27
N ALA A 158 -7.24 14.58 2.06
CA ALA A 158 -8.20 15.54 2.61
C ALA A 158 -7.52 16.57 3.51
N SER A 159 -7.96 17.82 3.39
CA SER A 159 -7.57 18.92 4.27
C SER A 159 -8.46 18.96 5.52
N ARG A 160 -7.94 19.52 6.61
CA ARG A 160 -8.67 19.72 7.87
C ARG A 160 -9.91 20.60 7.69
N ALA A 161 -9.86 21.53 6.74
CA ALA A 161 -10.95 22.45 6.41
C ALA A 161 -12.00 21.83 5.46
N ALA A 162 -11.80 20.60 4.97
CA ALA A 162 -12.77 19.96 4.07
C ALA A 162 -14.09 19.68 4.79
N PRO A 163 -15.25 19.84 4.12
CA PRO A 163 -16.51 19.32 4.63
C PRO A 163 -16.34 17.82 4.89
N ARG A 164 -16.81 17.35 6.04
CA ARG A 164 -16.77 15.91 6.35
C ARG A 164 -17.77 15.20 5.46
N PRO A 165 -17.41 14.06 4.84
CA PRO A 165 -18.35 13.24 4.11
C PRO A 165 -19.43 12.65 5.00
#